data_f30655e38c34f3149468efaaeb827573
#
_entry.id   f30655e38c34f3149468efaaeb827573
#
_cell.length_a   1.000
_cell.length_b   1.000
_cell.length_c   1.000
_cell.angle_alpha   90.00
_cell.angle_beta   90.00
_cell.angle_gamma   90.00
#
_symmetry.space_group_name_H-M   'P 1'
#
loop_
_entity.id
_entity.type
_entity.pdbx_description
1 polymer ?
#
loop_
_entity_poly.entity_id
_entity_poly.type
_entity_poly.pdbx_seq_one_letter_code
_entity_poly.pdbx_strand_id
1 'polypeptide(L)'
;MKKTFILLACLLLFPMLSQSQLKSGIVAGGGDSWMHKSKINSLLSSGERDLKWDHRFSFNVGYQFQYEFKNHFLIDAALLYQARRVNIAFQEQRIYPNTNNGEQQPEGAIYDNTKLFNGLSLNFVAGYKLWKGLKAGIGVEPTIYFNTKAKANLEDNKFDIPLVVKVGYDFNWFQVDLSYKNGFKRIYWNHVVGNTETRDLQLSIFVPIFK
;
A
#
# COMPACT_ATOMS: atom_id res chain seq x y z
N MET A 1 -38.28 1.99 -3.97
CA MET A 1 -37.54 3.26 -3.90
C MET A 1 -36.02 3.12 -4.12
N LYS A 2 -35.30 2.16 -3.51
CA LYS A 2 -33.83 2.02 -3.72
C LYS A 2 -33.41 1.69 -5.17
N LYS A 3 -34.15 0.85 -5.88
CA LYS A 3 -33.86 0.47 -7.29
C LYS A 3 -34.05 1.62 -8.27
N THR A 4 -35.05 2.46 -8.04
CA THR A 4 -35.34 3.65 -8.89
C THR A 4 -34.28 4.73 -8.73
N PHE A 5 -33.69 4.87 -7.52
CA PHE A 5 -32.64 5.83 -7.27
C PHE A 5 -31.33 5.45 -7.97
N ILE A 6 -30.99 4.15 -7.99
CA ILE A 6 -29.83 3.62 -8.70
C ILE A 6 -29.97 3.82 -10.22
N LEU A 7 -31.16 3.54 -10.76
CA LEU A 7 -31.47 3.73 -12.19
C LEU A 7 -31.38 5.20 -12.59
N LEU A 8 -31.91 6.11 -11.76
CA LEU A 8 -31.85 7.56 -11.97
C LEU A 8 -30.41 8.07 -11.88
N ALA A 9 -29.61 7.58 -10.94
CA ALA A 9 -28.19 7.93 -10.81
C ALA A 9 -27.39 7.43 -12.02
N CYS A 10 -27.64 6.23 -12.53
CA CYS A 10 -27.05 5.72 -13.76
C CYS A 10 -27.47 6.57 -14.98
N LEU A 11 -28.73 6.97 -15.09
CA LEU A 11 -29.24 7.78 -16.20
C LEU A 11 -28.66 9.20 -16.20
N LEU A 12 -28.41 9.78 -15.02
CA LEU A 12 -27.77 11.09 -14.90
C LEU A 12 -26.27 11.07 -15.16
N LEU A 13 -25.62 9.91 -14.99
CA LEU A 13 -24.20 9.72 -15.32
C LEU A 13 -23.96 9.54 -16.84
N PHE A 14 -24.94 9.02 -17.58
CA PHE A 14 -24.82 8.75 -19.01
C PHE A 14 -24.48 9.98 -19.88
N PRO A 15 -25.13 11.16 -19.73
CA PRO A 15 -24.80 12.32 -20.54
C PRO A 15 -23.45 12.95 -20.21
N MET A 16 -22.90 12.69 -19.01
CA MET A 16 -21.56 13.15 -18.65
C MET A 16 -20.47 12.32 -19.38
N LEU A 17 -20.77 11.08 -19.75
CA LEU A 17 -19.84 10.18 -20.45
C LEU A 17 -19.59 10.57 -21.92
N SER A 18 -20.57 11.23 -22.56
CA SER A 18 -20.48 11.55 -24.00
C SER A 18 -19.50 12.67 -24.37
N GLN A 19 -18.94 13.37 -23.40
CA GLN A 19 -18.07 14.54 -23.63
C GLN A 19 -16.67 14.42 -22.98
N SER A 20 -16.30 13.25 -22.51
CA SER A 20 -15.09 12.98 -21.74
C SER A 20 -14.22 11.96 -22.45
N GLN A 21 -12.95 11.97 -22.12
CA GLN A 21 -12.00 10.98 -22.61
C GLN A 21 -11.86 9.85 -21.59
N LEU A 22 -12.38 8.68 -21.94
CA LEU A 22 -12.11 7.44 -21.20
C LEU A 22 -10.87 6.78 -21.79
N LYS A 23 -9.82 6.66 -20.97
CA LYS A 23 -8.64 5.87 -21.30
C LYS A 23 -8.66 4.59 -20.46
N SER A 24 -8.35 3.45 -21.07
CA SER A 24 -8.18 2.22 -20.31
C SER A 24 -6.99 1.41 -20.83
N GLY A 25 -6.30 0.72 -19.94
CA GLY A 25 -5.08 0.01 -20.31
C GLY A 25 -4.37 -0.69 -19.15
N ILE A 26 -3.15 -1.10 -19.42
CA ILE A 26 -2.32 -1.84 -18.48
C ILE A 26 -1.55 -0.85 -17.61
N VAL A 27 -1.46 -1.14 -16.33
CA VAL A 27 -0.61 -0.45 -15.38
C VAL A 27 0.34 -1.44 -14.73
N ALA A 28 1.61 -1.06 -14.63
CA ALA A 28 2.62 -1.82 -13.92
C ALA A 28 3.52 -0.86 -13.13
N GLY A 29 3.92 -1.27 -11.92
CA GLY A 29 4.74 -0.43 -11.07
C GLY A 29 5.59 -1.23 -10.10
N GLY A 30 6.59 -0.56 -9.58
CA GLY A 30 7.46 -1.08 -8.54
C GLY A 30 7.91 0.03 -7.61
N GLY A 31 8.39 -0.35 -6.46
CA GLY A 31 8.82 0.63 -5.48
C GLY A 31 9.25 0.00 -4.17
N ASP A 32 9.28 0.82 -3.17
CA ASP A 32 9.73 0.51 -1.83
C ASP A 32 8.55 0.35 -0.89
N SER A 33 8.60 -0.69 -0.08
CA SER A 33 7.57 -0.99 0.92
C SER A 33 8.22 -1.19 2.28
N TRP A 34 7.64 -0.59 3.31
CA TRP A 34 8.08 -0.74 4.69
C TRP A 34 6.91 -0.75 5.66
N MET A 35 7.13 -1.21 6.85
CA MET A 35 6.15 -1.14 7.92
C MET A 35 6.46 0.02 8.86
N HIS A 36 5.42 0.68 9.32
CA HIS A 36 5.52 1.69 10.38
C HIS A 36 4.85 1.18 11.64
N LYS A 37 5.48 1.45 12.78
CA LYS A 37 4.99 1.05 14.08
C LYS A 37 4.14 2.16 14.70
N SER A 38 2.89 1.86 15.07
CA SER A 38 2.05 2.85 15.73
C SER A 38 2.20 2.90 17.25
N LYS A 39 2.56 1.79 17.92
CA LYS A 39 2.82 1.75 19.38
C LYS A 39 3.75 0.60 19.76
N ILE A 40 4.72 0.87 20.64
CA ILE A 40 5.48 -0.14 21.36
C ILE A 40 4.65 -0.52 22.58
N ASN A 41 4.32 -1.79 22.77
CA ASN A 41 3.83 -2.24 24.04
C ASN A 41 5.00 -2.14 25.06
N SER A 42 4.91 -1.16 25.93
CA SER A 42 5.91 -0.86 26.98
C SER A 42 6.01 -1.93 28.09
N LEU A 43 5.36 -3.07 27.90
CA LEU A 43 5.37 -4.16 28.89
C LEU A 43 6.68 -4.97 28.94
N LEU A 44 7.62 -4.71 28.04
CA LEU A 44 8.96 -5.26 28.11
C LEU A 44 9.91 -4.16 28.62
N SER A 45 9.84 -3.91 29.92
CA SER A 45 10.76 -3.06 30.65
C SER A 45 12.21 -3.53 30.47
N SER A 46 13.10 -2.54 30.35
CA SER A 46 14.56 -2.64 30.42
C SER A 46 15.29 -3.29 29.25
N GLY A 47 15.31 -2.59 28.12
CA GLY A 47 16.23 -2.83 27.02
C GLY A 47 15.74 -2.09 25.80
N GLU A 48 16.41 -1.03 25.37
CA GLU A 48 16.15 -0.37 24.09
C GLU A 48 16.38 -1.39 22.98
N ARG A 49 15.29 -1.87 22.38
CA ARG A 49 15.33 -2.75 21.22
C ARG A 49 15.19 -1.90 19.98
N ASP A 50 16.27 -1.70 19.28
CA ASP A 50 16.26 -1.07 17.96
C ASP A 50 15.60 -2.01 16.96
N LEU A 51 14.33 -1.75 16.69
CA LEU A 51 13.59 -2.38 15.59
C LEU A 51 13.96 -1.65 14.31
N LYS A 52 14.87 -2.22 13.53
CA LYS A 52 15.17 -1.75 12.18
C LYS A 52 14.07 -2.22 11.22
N TRP A 53 13.39 -1.27 10.61
CA TRP A 53 12.48 -1.52 9.50
C TRP A 53 13.26 -1.39 8.20
N ASP A 54 13.47 -2.51 7.55
CA ASP A 54 14.14 -2.51 6.26
C ASP A 54 13.12 -2.27 5.14
N HIS A 55 13.47 -1.36 4.26
CA HIS A 55 12.79 -1.14 3.00
C HIS A 55 12.97 -2.35 2.09
N ARG A 56 11.90 -2.82 1.48
CA ARG A 56 11.93 -3.97 0.56
C ARG A 56 11.12 -3.66 -0.69
N PHE A 57 11.57 -4.24 -1.79
CA PHE A 57 10.93 -4.05 -3.08
C PHE A 57 9.51 -4.61 -3.11
N SER A 58 8.59 -3.81 -3.64
CA SER A 58 7.21 -4.17 -3.94
C SER A 58 6.92 -3.95 -5.42
N PHE A 59 5.97 -4.69 -5.98
CA PHE A 59 5.50 -4.43 -7.33
C PHE A 59 3.99 -4.58 -7.41
N ASN A 60 3.41 -3.94 -8.42
CA ASN A 60 2.02 -4.11 -8.80
C ASN A 60 1.89 -4.23 -10.31
N VAL A 61 0.83 -4.91 -10.75
CA VAL A 61 0.44 -5.02 -12.15
C VAL A 61 -1.07 -5.16 -12.23
N GLY A 62 -1.68 -4.54 -13.22
CA GLY A 62 -3.13 -4.64 -13.37
C GLY A 62 -3.68 -3.86 -14.54
N TYR A 63 -4.97 -3.56 -14.43
CA TYR A 63 -5.71 -2.82 -15.44
C TYR A 63 -6.31 -1.57 -14.84
N GLN A 64 -6.13 -0.43 -15.52
CA GLN A 64 -6.57 0.88 -15.07
C GLN A 64 -7.54 1.49 -16.06
N PHE A 65 -8.57 2.11 -15.52
CA PHE A 65 -9.50 3.01 -16.19
C PHE A 65 -9.23 4.43 -15.70
N GLN A 66 -9.13 5.36 -16.61
CA GLN A 66 -8.98 6.77 -16.31
C GLN A 66 -10.03 7.57 -17.07
N TYR A 67 -10.78 8.36 -16.35
CA TYR A 67 -11.82 9.21 -16.87
C TYR A 67 -11.45 10.68 -16.66
N GLU A 68 -11.28 11.44 -17.73
CA GLU A 68 -10.98 12.88 -17.70
C GLU A 68 -12.24 13.68 -18.05
N PHE A 69 -12.67 14.52 -17.11
CA PHE A 69 -13.77 15.46 -17.31
C PHE A 69 -13.28 16.72 -18.02
N LYS A 70 -14.18 17.48 -18.66
CA LYS A 70 -13.85 18.73 -19.36
C LYS A 70 -13.18 19.79 -18.47
N ASN A 71 -13.46 19.78 -17.19
CA ASN A 71 -12.90 20.72 -16.20
C ASN A 71 -11.53 20.28 -15.64
N HIS A 72 -10.82 19.39 -16.34
CA HIS A 72 -9.54 18.82 -15.91
C HIS A 72 -9.60 17.92 -14.65
N PHE A 73 -10.78 17.63 -14.14
CA PHE A 73 -10.95 16.66 -13.07
C PHE A 73 -10.75 15.25 -13.61
N LEU A 74 -10.11 14.39 -12.82
CA LEU A 74 -9.78 13.02 -13.19
C LEU A 74 -10.33 12.03 -12.17
N ILE A 75 -10.78 10.89 -12.66
CA ILE A 75 -11.06 9.72 -11.83
C ILE A 75 -10.27 8.54 -12.39
N ASP A 76 -9.40 7.97 -11.57
CA ASP A 76 -8.67 6.75 -11.87
C ASP A 76 -9.28 5.60 -11.05
N ALA A 77 -9.56 4.48 -11.71
CA ALA A 77 -9.95 3.23 -11.07
C ALA A 77 -9.08 2.10 -11.63
N ALA A 78 -8.41 1.33 -10.76
CA ALA A 78 -7.57 0.23 -11.20
C ALA A 78 -7.78 -1.02 -10.36
N LEU A 79 -7.78 -2.18 -11.03
CA LEU A 79 -7.67 -3.49 -10.40
C LEU A 79 -6.23 -3.95 -10.49
N LEU A 80 -5.57 -4.14 -9.34
CA LEU A 80 -4.15 -4.42 -9.25
C LEU A 80 -3.89 -5.72 -8.51
N TYR A 81 -3.02 -6.56 -9.04
CA TYR A 81 -2.30 -7.56 -8.26
C TYR A 81 -1.09 -6.89 -7.63
N GLN A 82 -0.88 -7.11 -6.34
CA GLN A 82 0.25 -6.57 -5.58
C GLN A 82 1.07 -7.69 -4.96
N ALA A 83 2.40 -7.57 -5.05
CA ALA A 83 3.33 -8.38 -4.28
C ALA A 83 4.25 -7.44 -3.50
N ARG A 84 4.11 -7.47 -2.19
CA ARG A 84 4.76 -6.59 -1.24
C ARG A 84 5.65 -7.39 -0.33
N ARG A 85 6.94 -7.09 -0.32
CA ARG A 85 7.88 -7.69 0.62
C ARG A 85 8.08 -6.74 1.79
N VAL A 86 8.12 -7.28 2.98
CA VAL A 86 8.40 -6.53 4.20
C VAL A 86 9.37 -7.32 5.03
N ASN A 87 10.38 -6.66 5.54
CA ASN A 87 11.32 -7.27 6.46
C ASN A 87 11.07 -6.81 7.89
N ILE A 88 11.03 -7.79 8.79
CA ILE A 88 10.91 -7.57 10.23
C ILE A 88 12.23 -8.06 10.83
N ALA A 89 13.16 -7.15 11.08
CA ALA A 89 14.37 -7.45 11.81
C ALA A 89 14.20 -7.03 13.28
N PHE A 90 14.43 -7.92 14.21
CA PHE A 90 14.52 -7.57 15.62
C PHE A 90 15.70 -8.27 16.26
N GLN A 91 16.37 -7.54 17.12
CA GLN A 91 17.46 -8.08 17.94
C GLN A 91 16.89 -8.49 19.29
N GLU A 92 16.95 -9.76 19.62
CA GLU A 92 16.55 -10.27 20.93
C GLU A 92 17.77 -10.17 21.86
N GLN A 93 17.77 -9.19 22.75
CA GLN A 93 18.71 -9.19 23.88
C GLN A 93 18.20 -10.20 24.92
N ARG A 94 18.82 -11.34 25.03
CA ARG A 94 18.60 -12.25 26.15
C ARG A 94 19.35 -11.69 27.35
N ILE A 95 18.62 -11.19 28.32
CA ILE A 95 19.19 -10.88 29.66
C ILE A 95 19.33 -12.23 30.36
N TYR A 96 20.53 -12.76 30.39
CA TYR A 96 20.84 -13.86 31.28
C TYR A 96 21.06 -13.28 32.68
N PRO A 97 20.51 -13.90 33.74
CA PRO A 97 20.85 -13.52 35.12
C PRO A 97 22.37 -13.67 35.29
N ASN A 98 22.97 -12.64 35.82
CA ASN A 98 24.40 -12.48 36.02
C ASN A 98 25.00 -13.71 36.74
N THR A 99 25.64 -14.61 36.01
CA THR A 99 26.54 -15.58 36.62
C THR A 99 27.89 -14.93 36.77
N ASN A 100 28.41 -14.86 37.97
CA ASN A 100 29.58 -14.14 38.43
C ASN A 100 30.93 -14.49 37.78
N ASN A 101 30.96 -14.95 36.57
CA ASN A 101 32.15 -15.45 35.90
C ASN A 101 32.53 -14.67 34.64
N GLY A 102 32.45 -13.38 34.59
CA GLY A 102 33.18 -12.54 33.66
C GLY A 102 33.15 -12.89 32.15
N GLU A 103 32.35 -13.86 31.73
CA GLU A 103 32.24 -14.29 30.33
C GLU A 103 31.36 -13.33 29.53
N GLN A 104 31.89 -12.88 28.42
CA GLN A 104 31.19 -12.02 27.45
C GLN A 104 29.84 -12.63 27.06
N GLN A 105 28.79 -11.87 27.22
CA GLN A 105 27.46 -12.25 26.76
C GLN A 105 27.48 -12.45 25.24
N PRO A 106 26.97 -13.55 24.72
CA PRO A 106 26.83 -13.71 23.28
C PRO A 106 25.92 -12.60 22.75
N GLU A 107 26.35 -11.96 21.66
CA GLU A 107 25.53 -11.01 20.91
C GLU A 107 24.15 -11.58 20.68
N GLY A 108 23.12 -10.83 21.01
CA GLY A 108 21.74 -11.29 20.85
C GLY A 108 21.44 -11.71 19.41
N ALA A 109 20.74 -12.80 19.25
CA ALA A 109 20.39 -13.31 17.93
C ALA A 109 19.58 -12.27 17.13
N ILE A 110 20.04 -11.95 15.93
CA ILE A 110 19.34 -11.10 14.99
C ILE A 110 18.35 -12.00 14.22
N TYR A 111 17.07 -11.78 14.41
CA TYR A 111 16.03 -12.43 13.63
C TYR A 111 15.68 -11.56 12.43
N ASP A 112 16.04 -12.03 11.24
CA ASP A 112 15.67 -11.42 9.96
C ASP A 112 14.56 -12.27 9.33
N ASN A 113 13.36 -11.76 9.28
CA ASN A 113 12.20 -12.46 8.71
C ASN A 113 11.53 -11.62 7.63
N THR A 114 11.81 -11.98 6.39
CA THR A 114 11.15 -11.36 5.24
C THR A 114 9.81 -12.03 4.97
N LYS A 115 8.73 -11.27 5.03
CA LYS A 115 7.38 -11.72 4.72
C LYS A 115 6.91 -11.16 3.39
N LEU A 116 6.35 -12.01 2.55
CA LEU A 116 5.75 -11.65 1.27
C LEU A 116 4.22 -11.59 1.44
N PHE A 117 3.63 -10.45 1.12
CA PHE A 117 2.19 -10.24 1.07
C PHE A 117 1.75 -10.13 -0.39
N ASN A 118 0.96 -11.11 -0.85
CA ASN A 118 0.32 -11.07 -2.15
C ASN A 118 -1.15 -10.72 -1.97
N GLY A 119 -1.66 -9.83 -2.81
CA GLY A 119 -3.04 -9.39 -2.70
C GLY A 119 -3.61 -8.85 -4.00
N LEU A 120 -4.94 -8.66 -3.99
CA LEU A 120 -5.66 -7.88 -4.98
C LEU A 120 -6.10 -6.58 -4.34
N SER A 121 -5.96 -5.48 -5.10
CA SER A 121 -6.41 -4.17 -4.68
C SER A 121 -7.25 -3.49 -5.74
N LEU A 122 -8.17 -2.67 -5.27
CA LEU A 122 -8.95 -1.73 -6.07
C LEU A 122 -8.44 -0.33 -5.76
N ASN A 123 -7.73 0.30 -6.68
CA ASN A 123 -7.24 1.66 -6.51
C ASN A 123 -8.27 2.64 -7.05
N PHE A 124 -8.71 3.60 -6.24
CA PHE A 124 -9.61 4.67 -6.62
C PHE A 124 -8.98 6.01 -6.26
N VAL A 125 -8.67 6.82 -7.27
CA VAL A 125 -8.04 8.13 -7.08
C VAL A 125 -8.84 9.19 -7.79
N ALA A 126 -9.22 10.24 -7.07
CA ALA A 126 -9.74 11.48 -7.63
C ALA A 126 -8.59 12.47 -7.77
N GLY A 127 -8.45 13.08 -8.94
CA GLY A 127 -7.33 13.94 -9.25
C GLY A 127 -7.70 15.14 -10.11
N TYR A 128 -6.71 15.96 -10.35
CA TYR A 128 -6.81 17.14 -11.18
C TYR A 128 -5.58 17.29 -12.08
N LYS A 129 -5.81 17.63 -13.34
CA LYS A 129 -4.75 17.94 -14.31
C LYS A 129 -4.32 19.38 -14.13
N LEU A 130 -3.13 19.58 -13.59
CA LEU A 130 -2.62 20.89 -13.20
C LEU A 130 -2.11 21.68 -14.38
N TRP A 131 -1.22 21.09 -15.19
CA TRP A 131 -0.58 21.78 -16.32
C TRP A 131 0.10 20.76 -17.26
N LYS A 132 -0.05 20.98 -18.61
CA LYS A 132 0.68 20.25 -19.68
C LYS A 132 0.98 18.77 -19.41
N GLY A 133 0.00 18.01 -18.91
CA GLY A 133 0.18 16.59 -18.59
C GLY A 133 0.49 16.28 -17.14
N LEU A 134 0.89 17.26 -16.33
CA LEU A 134 1.07 17.06 -14.88
C LEU A 134 -0.29 16.91 -14.19
N LYS A 135 -0.41 15.92 -13.34
CA LYS A 135 -1.62 15.63 -12.57
C LYS A 135 -1.29 15.25 -11.14
N ALA A 136 -2.19 15.55 -10.24
CA ALA A 136 -2.12 15.13 -8.85
C ALA A 136 -3.47 14.62 -8.39
N GLY A 137 -3.48 13.68 -7.47
CA GLY A 137 -4.71 13.09 -6.96
C GLY A 137 -4.53 12.45 -5.59
N ILE A 138 -5.68 12.23 -4.97
CA ILE A 138 -5.78 11.54 -3.67
C ILE A 138 -6.86 10.47 -3.77
N GLY A 139 -6.67 9.38 -3.07
CA GLY A 139 -7.62 8.28 -3.15
C GLY A 139 -7.41 7.22 -2.08
N VAL A 140 -8.02 6.06 -2.31
CA VAL A 140 -7.94 4.90 -1.43
C VAL A 140 -7.68 3.64 -2.25
N GLU A 141 -7.06 2.65 -1.62
CA GLU A 141 -6.70 1.39 -2.26
C GLU A 141 -7.08 0.19 -1.39
N PRO A 142 -8.41 -0.13 -1.25
CA PRO A 142 -8.81 -1.36 -0.57
C PRO A 142 -8.07 -2.57 -1.14
N THR A 143 -7.38 -3.30 -0.25
CA THR A 143 -6.51 -4.44 -0.61
C THR A 143 -6.88 -5.66 0.21
N ILE A 144 -7.02 -6.81 -0.46
CA ILE A 144 -7.23 -8.12 0.16
C ILE A 144 -5.99 -8.98 -0.04
N TYR A 145 -5.38 -9.46 1.05
CA TYR A 145 -4.19 -10.31 1.02
C TYR A 145 -4.55 -11.80 1.07
N PHE A 146 -3.89 -12.62 0.24
CA PHE A 146 -4.19 -14.06 0.13
C PHE A 146 -3.33 -14.94 1.01
N ASN A 147 -2.08 -14.56 1.25
CA ASN A 147 -1.07 -15.41 1.89
C ASN A 147 -0.69 -14.97 3.31
N THR A 148 -1.66 -14.45 4.04
CA THR A 148 -1.52 -14.14 5.46
C THR A 148 -1.68 -15.40 6.33
N LYS A 149 -0.94 -16.48 6.03
CA LYS A 149 -0.95 -17.66 6.93
C LYS A 149 -0.16 -17.30 8.18
N ALA A 150 -0.89 -17.02 9.25
CA ALA A 150 -0.31 -16.90 10.58
C ALA A 150 0.27 -18.24 10.98
N LYS A 151 1.56 -18.30 11.32
CA LYS A 151 2.04 -19.32 12.26
C LYS A 151 1.36 -19.00 13.59
N ALA A 152 0.89 -20.04 14.28
CA ALA A 152 0.11 -19.95 15.50
C ALA A 152 0.47 -18.73 16.37
N ASN A 153 -0.53 -17.93 16.74
CA ASN A 153 -0.49 -16.72 17.57
C ASN A 153 -0.28 -15.36 16.90
N LEU A 154 -0.47 -15.24 15.59
CA LEU A 154 -0.42 -13.96 14.89
C LEU A 154 -1.79 -13.66 14.27
N GLU A 155 -2.47 -12.62 14.73
CA GLU A 155 -3.68 -12.11 14.07
C GLU A 155 -3.26 -11.22 12.88
N ASP A 156 -3.20 -11.82 11.69
CA ASP A 156 -2.99 -11.08 10.46
C ASP A 156 -4.34 -10.64 9.86
N ASN A 157 -4.54 -9.35 9.72
CA ASN A 157 -5.67 -8.85 8.96
C ASN A 157 -5.43 -9.06 7.46
N LYS A 158 -6.42 -9.72 6.83
CA LYS A 158 -6.39 -9.94 5.38
C LYS A 158 -6.80 -8.72 4.56
N PHE A 159 -7.23 -7.65 5.19
CA PHE A 159 -7.80 -6.49 4.53
C PHE A 159 -7.21 -5.18 5.04
N ASP A 160 -6.75 -4.33 4.13
CA ASP A 160 -6.27 -2.97 4.39
C ASP A 160 -6.96 -1.97 3.47
N ILE A 161 -6.97 -0.69 3.87
CA ILE A 161 -7.47 0.42 3.06
C ILE A 161 -6.44 1.55 3.10
N PRO A 162 -5.33 1.46 2.36
CA PRO A 162 -4.37 2.54 2.29
C PRO A 162 -4.95 3.81 1.69
N LEU A 163 -4.59 4.96 2.26
CA LEU A 163 -4.70 6.25 1.59
C LEU A 163 -3.61 6.35 0.53
N VAL A 164 -3.97 6.85 -0.63
CA VAL A 164 -3.07 7.03 -1.76
C VAL A 164 -2.97 8.50 -2.10
N VAL A 165 -1.76 9.02 -2.19
CA VAL A 165 -1.44 10.31 -2.81
C VAL A 165 -0.64 10.02 -4.06
N LYS A 166 -1.06 10.56 -5.20
CA LYS A 166 -0.47 10.28 -6.51
C LYS A 166 -0.13 11.58 -7.23
N VAL A 167 1.07 11.63 -7.81
CA VAL A 167 1.48 12.67 -8.75
C VAL A 167 1.95 11.97 -10.01
N GLY A 168 1.51 12.43 -11.17
CA GLY A 168 1.82 11.78 -12.43
C GLY A 168 2.00 12.75 -13.58
N TYR A 169 2.61 12.25 -14.65
CA TYR A 169 2.79 12.97 -15.89
C TYR A 169 2.33 12.14 -17.09
N ASP A 170 1.46 12.71 -17.91
CA ASP A 170 0.91 12.09 -19.12
C ASP A 170 1.74 12.48 -20.34
N PHE A 171 2.42 11.49 -20.96
CA PHE A 171 3.24 11.63 -22.17
C PHE A 171 2.46 11.34 -23.46
N ASN A 172 1.14 11.35 -23.45
CA ASN A 172 0.21 11.00 -24.53
C ASN A 172 0.10 9.48 -24.84
N TRP A 173 1.21 8.75 -24.89
CA TRP A 173 1.17 7.30 -25.18
C TRP A 173 1.27 6.47 -23.89
N PHE A 174 1.91 7.00 -22.87
CA PHE A 174 1.99 6.39 -21.54
C PHE A 174 1.99 7.49 -20.48
N GLN A 175 1.75 7.11 -19.27
CA GLN A 175 1.75 7.96 -18.11
C GLN A 175 2.69 7.37 -17.07
N VAL A 176 3.41 8.21 -16.39
CA VAL A 176 4.25 7.84 -15.24
C VAL A 176 3.64 8.44 -13.99
N ASP A 177 3.40 7.62 -12.98
CA ASP A 177 2.81 8.01 -11.71
C ASP A 177 3.76 7.66 -10.56
N LEU A 178 4.02 8.61 -9.69
CA LEU A 178 4.62 8.41 -8.39
C LEU A 178 3.49 8.42 -7.34
N SER A 179 3.36 7.35 -6.57
CA SER A 179 2.35 7.23 -5.53
C SER A 179 2.96 6.92 -4.18
N TYR A 180 2.46 7.60 -3.15
CA TYR A 180 2.70 7.29 -1.76
C TYR A 180 1.44 6.69 -1.16
N LYS A 181 1.57 5.56 -0.49
CA LYS A 181 0.45 4.84 0.12
C LYS A 181 0.70 4.68 1.62
N ASN A 182 -0.32 4.98 2.41
CA ASN A 182 -0.28 4.82 3.86
C ASN A 182 -1.46 3.98 4.32
N GLY A 183 -1.19 2.77 4.81
CA GLY A 183 -2.19 1.87 5.35
C GLY A 183 -2.69 2.35 6.71
N PHE A 184 -3.97 2.11 7.00
CA PHE A 184 -4.58 2.47 8.28
C PHE A 184 -4.90 1.26 9.15
N LYS A 185 -4.94 0.07 8.56
CA LYS A 185 -5.26 -1.14 9.31
C LYS A 185 -3.99 -1.89 9.70
N ARG A 186 -4.09 -2.53 10.86
CA ARG A 186 -3.07 -3.46 11.33
C ARG A 186 -3.05 -4.66 10.41
N ILE A 187 -1.98 -4.82 9.65
CA ILE A 187 -1.79 -6.00 8.80
C ILE A 187 -1.07 -7.09 9.58
N TYR A 188 -0.20 -6.70 10.49
CA TYR A 188 0.58 -7.62 11.29
C TYR A 188 0.58 -7.18 12.75
N TRP A 189 0.29 -8.13 13.65
CA TRP A 189 0.39 -7.92 15.08
C TRP A 189 1.22 -9.03 15.71
N ASN A 190 2.14 -8.66 16.57
CA ASN A 190 2.89 -9.57 17.42
C ASN A 190 3.02 -8.94 18.81
N HIS A 191 3.02 -9.75 19.88
CA HIS A 191 3.22 -9.30 21.25
C HIS A 191 4.48 -8.45 21.44
N VAL A 192 5.52 -8.68 20.64
CA VAL A 192 6.80 -7.97 20.68
C VAL A 192 6.78 -6.68 19.86
N VAL A 193 6.17 -6.72 18.67
CA VAL A 193 6.26 -5.63 17.68
C VAL A 193 5.09 -4.67 17.77
N GLY A 194 3.97 -5.09 18.37
CA GLY A 194 2.75 -4.28 18.44
C GLY A 194 2.07 -4.14 17.07
N ASN A 195 1.33 -3.06 16.90
CA ASN A 195 0.57 -2.78 15.68
C ASN A 195 1.47 -2.24 14.58
N THR A 196 1.34 -2.78 13.38
CA THR A 196 2.12 -2.32 12.22
C THR A 196 1.21 -1.92 11.07
N GLU A 197 1.50 -0.77 10.50
CA GLU A 197 0.84 -0.21 9.32
C GLU A 197 1.80 -0.28 8.14
N THR A 198 1.27 -0.47 6.95
CA THR A 198 2.09 -0.48 5.73
C THR A 198 2.27 0.91 5.15
N ARG A 199 3.45 1.15 4.60
CA ARG A 199 3.76 2.32 3.79
C ARG A 199 4.46 1.88 2.53
N ASP A 200 4.12 2.51 1.41
CA ASP A 200 4.74 2.24 0.12
C ASP A 200 5.01 3.54 -0.63
N LEU A 201 6.14 3.56 -1.32
CA LEU A 201 6.45 4.56 -2.35
C LEU A 201 6.63 3.81 -3.66
N GLN A 202 5.76 4.05 -4.64
CA GLN A 202 5.74 3.30 -5.89
C GLN A 202 5.79 4.22 -7.10
N LEU A 203 6.59 3.82 -8.10
CA LEU A 203 6.61 4.37 -9.43
C LEU A 203 5.85 3.41 -10.35
N SER A 204 4.85 3.91 -11.08
CA SER A 204 4.02 3.10 -11.97
C SER A 204 3.98 3.70 -13.37
N ILE A 205 3.87 2.84 -14.37
CA ILE A 205 3.67 3.22 -15.76
C ILE A 205 2.30 2.71 -16.18
N PHE A 206 1.46 3.60 -16.69
CA PHE A 206 0.18 3.28 -17.30
C PHE A 206 0.26 3.44 -18.80
N VAL A 207 -0.09 2.39 -19.54
CA VAL A 207 -0.13 2.37 -21.00
C VAL A 207 -1.58 2.22 -21.44
N PRO A 208 -2.23 3.29 -21.93
CA PRO A 208 -3.59 3.22 -22.44
C PRO A 208 -3.65 2.42 -23.74
N ILE A 209 -4.52 1.39 -23.78
CA ILE A 209 -4.78 0.57 -24.96
C ILE A 209 -5.97 1.13 -25.72
N PHE A 210 -6.97 1.63 -24.99
CA PHE A 210 -8.15 2.25 -25.54
C PHE A 210 -8.24 3.72 -25.08
N LYS A 211 -8.59 4.59 -26.03
CA LYS A 211 -8.75 6.04 -25.84
C LYS A 211 -10.10 6.50 -26.36
#